data_f17d22b3b9d19427d9412f074f090fa0
#
_entry.id   f17d22b3b9d19427d9412f074f090fa0
#
_cell.length_a   1.000
_cell.length_b   1.000
_cell.length_c   1.000
_cell.angle_alpha   90.00
_cell.angle_beta   90.00
_cell.angle_gamma   90.00
#
_symmetry.space_group_name_H-M   'P 1'
#
loop_
_entity.id
_entity.type
_entity.pdbx_description
1 polymer ?
#
loop_
_entity_poly.entity_id
_entity_poly.type
_entity_poly.pdbx_seq_one_letter_code
_entity_poly.pdbx_strand_id
1 'polypeptide(L)'
;IEFQELIDAPPMESCLVTPDQMTPTKEMIGEYKVWTCFPYEDNHQLEIYRIDIEPGGKYISGSHGEKTREYLSVTDGELTIECGEDVQKITKGEIYRFETDKKHNYKNETQQKTSFICVFVDYR
;
A
#
# COMPACT_ATOMS: atom_id res chain seq x y z
N ILE A 1 11.57 -22.29 -6.59
CA ILE A 1 12.12 -22.19 -5.23
C ILE A 1 12.61 -23.58 -4.79
N GLU A 2 13.73 -23.60 -4.15
CA GLU A 2 14.27 -24.85 -3.65
C GLU A 2 13.60 -25.22 -2.33
N PHE A 3 13.41 -26.52 -2.15
CA PHE A 3 12.81 -27.04 -0.93
C PHE A 3 13.62 -26.65 0.32
N GLN A 4 14.94 -26.60 0.18
CA GLN A 4 15.82 -26.20 1.27
C GLN A 4 15.55 -24.77 1.74
N GLU A 5 15.25 -23.86 0.82
CA GLU A 5 14.93 -22.47 1.16
C GLU A 5 13.66 -22.38 1.99
N LEU A 6 12.67 -23.21 1.70
CA LEU A 6 11.44 -23.24 2.49
C LEU A 6 11.69 -23.72 3.91
N ILE A 7 12.59 -24.69 4.07
CA ILE A 7 12.93 -25.25 5.37
C ILE A 7 13.74 -24.24 6.19
N ASP A 8 14.61 -23.48 5.53
CA ASP A 8 15.50 -22.52 6.19
C ASP A 8 14.84 -21.17 6.44
N ALA A 9 13.64 -20.95 5.93
CA ALA A 9 12.91 -19.71 6.17
C ALA A 9 12.65 -19.56 7.68
N PRO A 10 12.81 -18.34 8.23
CA PRO A 10 12.54 -18.12 9.65
C PRO A 10 11.08 -18.46 9.97
N PRO A 11 10.82 -19.09 11.11
CA PRO A 11 9.45 -19.38 11.50
C PRO A 11 8.66 -18.08 11.67
N MET A 12 7.41 -18.11 11.23
CA MET A 12 6.53 -16.97 11.34
C MET A 12 5.25 -17.42 12.03
N GLU A 13 4.88 -16.74 13.09
CA GLU A 13 3.63 -16.99 13.79
C GLU A 13 2.47 -16.34 13.05
N SER A 14 1.33 -17.01 13.10
CA SER A 14 0.11 -16.42 12.60
C SER A 14 -0.24 -15.20 13.44
N CYS A 15 -0.64 -14.12 12.79
CA CYS A 15 -0.94 -12.88 13.45
C CYS A 15 -2.17 -12.23 12.83
N LEU A 16 -3.14 -11.88 13.66
CA LEU A 16 -4.32 -11.14 13.24
C LEU A 16 -4.18 -9.69 13.72
N VAL A 17 -4.31 -8.75 12.78
CA VAL A 17 -4.31 -7.33 13.10
C VAL A 17 -5.74 -6.81 12.96
N THR A 18 -6.27 -6.29 14.05
CA THR A 18 -7.61 -5.70 14.07
C THR A 18 -7.52 -4.18 13.90
N PRO A 19 -8.61 -3.50 13.50
CA PRO A 19 -8.56 -2.04 13.26
C PRO A 19 -8.04 -1.23 14.43
N ASP A 20 -8.34 -1.63 15.66
CA ASP A 20 -7.88 -0.93 16.87
C ASP A 20 -6.40 -1.15 17.16
N GLN A 21 -5.77 -2.14 16.55
CA GLN A 21 -4.35 -2.43 16.69
C GLN A 21 -3.48 -1.79 15.62
N MET A 22 -4.10 -1.27 14.56
CA MET A 22 -3.37 -0.61 13.49
C MET A 22 -2.84 0.73 13.99
N THR A 23 -1.56 0.99 13.75
CA THR A 23 -0.91 2.22 14.17
C THR A 23 -1.05 3.27 13.08
N PRO A 24 -1.66 4.43 13.36
CA PRO A 24 -1.65 5.54 12.41
C PRO A 24 -0.22 5.99 12.16
N THR A 25 0.20 6.01 10.91
CA THR A 25 1.56 6.37 10.51
C THR A 25 1.63 7.82 10.05
N LYS A 26 0.65 8.23 9.25
CA LYS A 26 0.58 9.58 8.69
C LYS A 26 -0.87 9.99 8.57
N GLU A 27 -1.11 11.28 8.73
CA GLU A 27 -2.43 11.84 8.53
C GLU A 27 -2.33 13.28 8.10
N MET A 28 -3.14 13.67 7.11
CA MET A 28 -3.38 15.05 6.76
C MET A 28 -4.90 15.25 6.77
N ILE A 29 -5.39 16.01 7.72
CA ILE A 29 -6.82 16.20 7.94
C ILE A 29 -7.50 16.72 6.68
N GLY A 30 -8.59 16.08 6.28
CA GLY A 30 -9.32 16.41 5.07
C GLY A 30 -8.75 15.84 3.79
N GLU A 31 -7.60 15.16 3.85
CA GLU A 31 -6.98 14.59 2.67
C GLU A 31 -6.77 13.09 2.78
N TYR A 32 -5.96 12.63 3.74
CA TYR A 32 -5.66 11.19 3.81
C TYR A 32 -5.30 10.74 5.22
N LYS A 33 -5.37 9.42 5.42
CA LYS A 33 -4.86 8.78 6.63
C LYS A 33 -4.26 7.42 6.27
N VAL A 34 -3.09 7.14 6.81
CA VAL A 34 -2.34 5.91 6.56
C VAL A 34 -2.17 5.15 7.87
N TRP A 35 -2.50 3.87 7.85
CA TRP A 35 -2.24 2.96 8.97
C TRP A 35 -1.25 1.88 8.54
N THR A 36 -0.32 1.57 9.43
CA THR A 36 0.58 0.45 9.24
C THR A 36 -0.08 -0.80 9.80
N CYS A 37 -0.36 -1.77 8.94
CA CYS A 37 -0.95 -3.05 9.36
C CYS A 37 0.16 -4.01 9.75
N PHE A 38 1.15 -4.18 8.87
CA PHE A 38 2.33 -4.98 9.13
C PHE A 38 3.56 -4.17 8.72
N PRO A 39 4.40 -3.77 9.67
CA PRO A 39 5.59 -2.99 9.35
C PRO A 39 6.68 -3.89 8.75
N TYR A 40 7.65 -3.24 8.13
CA TYR A 40 8.85 -3.91 7.67
C TYR A 40 9.57 -4.56 8.85
N GLU A 41 10.03 -5.77 8.64
CA GLU A 41 10.83 -6.52 9.62
C GLU A 41 12.08 -7.05 8.93
N ASP A 42 13.15 -7.26 9.69
CA ASP A 42 14.46 -7.60 9.15
C ASP A 42 14.46 -8.81 8.20
N ASN A 43 13.61 -9.79 8.47
CA ASN A 43 13.54 -11.02 7.67
C ASN A 43 12.41 -11.02 6.65
N HIS A 44 11.66 -9.91 6.57
CA HIS A 44 10.50 -9.80 5.70
C HIS A 44 10.63 -8.54 4.87
N GLN A 45 10.69 -8.71 3.57
CA GLN A 45 10.90 -7.60 2.63
C GLN A 45 9.57 -7.02 2.15
N LEU A 46 8.61 -6.93 3.05
CA LEU A 46 7.31 -6.34 2.72
C LEU A 46 6.72 -5.57 3.88
N GLU A 47 5.82 -4.66 3.53
CA GLU A 47 5.03 -3.90 4.48
C GLU A 47 3.60 -3.85 3.96
N ILE A 48 2.63 -3.84 4.87
CA ILE A 48 1.22 -3.76 4.51
C ILE A 48 0.61 -2.55 5.18
N TYR A 49 -0.06 -1.70 4.38
CA TYR A 49 -0.71 -0.48 4.84
C TYR A 49 -2.17 -0.47 4.42
N ARG A 50 -2.97 0.19 5.23
CA ARG A 50 -4.30 0.62 4.84
C ARG A 50 -4.25 2.14 4.66
N ILE A 51 -4.85 2.62 3.58
CA ILE A 51 -4.89 4.05 3.28
C ILE A 51 -6.32 4.45 2.97
N ASP A 52 -6.77 5.53 3.62
CA ASP A 52 -8.03 6.19 3.31
C ASP A 52 -7.73 7.55 2.72
N ILE A 53 -8.42 7.91 1.64
CA ILE A 53 -8.30 9.23 1.02
C ILE A 53 -9.69 9.87 0.99
N GLU A 54 -9.78 11.07 1.57
CA GLU A 54 -11.03 11.80 1.62
C GLU A 54 -11.42 12.32 0.23
N PRO A 55 -12.73 12.63 0.01
CA PRO A 55 -13.15 13.17 -1.29
C PRO A 55 -12.31 14.40 -1.66
N GLY A 56 -11.75 14.38 -2.87
CA GLY A 56 -10.87 15.44 -3.35
C GLY A 56 -9.47 15.41 -2.76
N GLY A 57 -9.18 14.46 -1.88
CA GLY A 57 -7.88 14.36 -1.23
C GLY A 57 -6.81 13.76 -2.13
N LYS A 58 -5.57 13.93 -1.67
CA LYS A 58 -4.40 13.48 -2.42
C LYS A 58 -3.30 13.10 -1.45
N TYR A 59 -2.64 11.97 -1.72
CA TYR A 59 -1.47 11.54 -0.98
C TYR A 59 -0.30 11.42 -1.97
N ILE A 60 0.74 12.22 -1.73
CA ILE A 60 1.95 12.23 -2.56
C ILE A 60 3.00 11.36 -1.88
N SER A 61 3.46 10.35 -2.60
CA SER A 61 4.52 9.48 -2.10
C SER A 61 5.76 9.65 -2.98
N GLY A 62 6.92 9.75 -2.34
CA GLY A 62 8.18 9.76 -3.06
C GLY A 62 8.52 8.38 -3.61
N SER A 63 9.62 8.32 -4.36
CA SER A 63 10.16 7.04 -4.82
C SER A 63 10.60 6.19 -3.62
N HIS A 64 10.34 4.90 -3.69
CA HIS A 64 10.83 3.93 -2.68
C HIS A 64 12.16 3.30 -3.09
N GLY A 65 12.73 3.76 -4.22
CA GLY A 65 13.98 3.25 -4.74
C GLY A 65 13.80 2.14 -5.77
N GLU A 66 14.90 1.75 -6.38
CA GLU A 66 14.90 0.69 -7.38
C GLU A 66 14.49 -0.65 -6.76
N LYS A 67 13.88 -1.50 -7.56
CA LYS A 67 13.47 -2.85 -7.19
C LYS A 67 12.43 -2.88 -6.08
N THR A 68 11.57 -1.87 -6.03
CA THR A 68 10.42 -1.88 -5.14
C THR A 68 9.14 -1.95 -5.97
N ARG A 69 8.13 -2.61 -5.44
CA ARG A 69 6.81 -2.73 -6.06
C ARG A 69 5.72 -2.56 -5.04
N GLU A 70 4.60 -2.08 -5.51
CA GLU A 70 3.39 -2.02 -4.70
C GLU A 70 2.30 -2.83 -5.36
N TYR A 71 1.58 -3.59 -4.54
CA TYR A 71 0.34 -4.26 -4.92
C TYR A 71 -0.75 -3.63 -4.10
N LEU A 72 -1.88 -3.30 -4.70
CA LEU A 72 -2.98 -2.71 -3.93
C LEU A 72 -4.32 -3.24 -4.39
N SER A 73 -5.26 -3.22 -3.45
CA SER A 73 -6.64 -3.61 -3.68
C SER A 73 -7.54 -2.52 -3.12
N VAL A 74 -8.42 -1.98 -3.96
CA VAL A 74 -9.38 -0.97 -3.52
C VAL A 74 -10.55 -1.68 -2.85
N THR A 75 -10.81 -1.33 -1.60
CA THR A 75 -11.90 -1.93 -0.81
C THR A 75 -13.16 -1.09 -0.86
N ASP A 76 -13.04 0.22 -1.04
CA ASP A 76 -14.17 1.14 -1.17
C ASP A 76 -13.80 2.30 -2.06
N GLY A 77 -14.74 2.72 -2.89
CA GLY A 77 -14.58 3.91 -3.72
C GLY A 77 -13.76 3.67 -4.98
N GLU A 78 -13.15 4.73 -5.46
CA GLU A 78 -12.31 4.71 -6.67
C GLU A 78 -11.02 5.46 -6.39
N LEU A 79 -9.91 4.86 -6.79
CA LEU A 79 -8.58 5.42 -6.60
C LEU A 79 -7.99 5.78 -7.96
N THR A 80 -7.41 6.97 -8.06
CA THR A 80 -6.62 7.36 -9.23
C THR A 80 -5.15 7.40 -8.82
N ILE A 81 -4.31 6.65 -9.55
CA ILE A 81 -2.87 6.63 -9.31
C ILE A 81 -2.18 7.29 -10.48
N GLU A 82 -1.28 8.22 -10.16
CA GLU A 82 -0.39 8.84 -11.15
C GLU A 82 1.05 8.43 -10.84
N CYS A 83 1.70 7.78 -11.78
CA CYS A 83 3.10 7.38 -11.64
C CYS A 83 3.82 7.76 -12.93
N GLY A 84 4.65 8.82 -12.86
CA GLY A 84 5.22 9.41 -14.06
C GLY A 84 4.10 9.95 -14.97
N GLU A 85 4.07 9.49 -16.22
CA GLU A 85 3.03 9.86 -17.18
C GLU A 85 1.85 8.89 -17.17
N ASP A 86 1.97 7.79 -16.44
CA ASP A 86 0.92 6.78 -16.38
C ASP A 86 -0.14 7.17 -15.36
N VAL A 87 -1.40 7.09 -15.78
CA VAL A 87 -2.55 7.35 -14.92
C VAL A 87 -3.46 6.13 -14.98
N GLN A 88 -3.80 5.60 -13.81
CA GLN A 88 -4.66 4.42 -13.71
C GLN A 88 -5.77 4.68 -12.70
N LYS A 89 -7.00 4.37 -13.10
CA LYS A 89 -8.15 4.39 -12.18
C LYS A 89 -8.47 2.96 -11.77
N ILE A 90 -8.70 2.79 -10.48
CA ILE A 90 -8.95 1.47 -9.90
C ILE A 90 -10.19 1.56 -9.04
N THR A 91 -11.15 0.67 -9.28
CA THR A 91 -12.41 0.67 -8.55
C THR A 91 -12.47 -0.50 -7.58
N LYS A 92 -13.47 -0.47 -6.69
CA LYS A 92 -13.68 -1.48 -5.67
C LYS A 92 -13.61 -2.90 -6.25
N GLY A 93 -12.80 -3.74 -5.63
CA GLY A 93 -12.61 -5.13 -6.02
C GLY A 93 -11.49 -5.36 -7.02
N GLU A 94 -10.99 -4.30 -7.63
CA GLU A 94 -9.88 -4.42 -8.57
C GLU A 94 -8.54 -4.41 -7.84
N ILE A 95 -7.55 -5.04 -8.45
CA ILE A 95 -6.20 -5.18 -7.91
C ILE A 95 -5.22 -4.63 -8.93
N TYR A 96 -4.26 -3.84 -8.47
CA TYR A 96 -3.28 -3.18 -9.33
C TYR A 96 -1.87 -3.39 -8.78
N ARG A 97 -0.91 -3.53 -9.67
CA ARG A 97 0.50 -3.63 -9.33
C ARG A 97 1.30 -2.63 -10.15
N PHE A 98 2.23 -1.93 -9.50
CA PHE A 98 3.12 -1.02 -10.22
C PHE A 98 4.48 -0.93 -9.52
N GLU A 99 5.48 -0.46 -10.24
CA GLU A 99 6.80 -0.25 -9.68
C GLU A 99 6.86 1.10 -8.98
N THR A 100 7.43 1.12 -7.79
CA THR A 100 7.49 2.31 -6.93
C THR A 100 8.87 2.94 -6.93
N ASP A 101 9.61 2.78 -8.01
CA ASP A 101 10.92 3.39 -8.22
C ASP A 101 10.82 4.88 -8.57
N LYS A 102 9.63 5.37 -8.85
CA LYS A 102 9.36 6.77 -9.18
C LYS A 102 8.39 7.38 -8.19
N LYS A 103 8.41 8.71 -8.12
CA LYS A 103 7.42 9.46 -7.37
C LYS A 103 6.02 9.15 -7.91
N HIS A 104 5.06 8.96 -7.02
CA HIS A 104 3.70 8.62 -7.40
C HIS A 104 2.69 9.29 -6.47
N ASN A 105 1.49 9.52 -7.01
CA ASN A 105 0.40 10.18 -6.29
C ASN A 105 -0.81 9.28 -6.25
N TYR A 106 -1.51 9.29 -5.11
CA TYR A 106 -2.79 8.63 -4.93
C TYR A 106 -3.83 9.73 -4.78
N LYS A 107 -4.87 9.68 -5.60
CA LYS A 107 -5.92 10.72 -5.61
C LYS A 107 -7.30 10.10 -5.49
N ASN A 108 -8.16 10.81 -4.79
CA ASN A 108 -9.58 10.52 -4.79
C ASN A 108 -10.30 11.66 -5.49
N GLU A 109 -10.69 11.44 -6.72
CA GLU A 109 -11.38 12.43 -7.55
C GLU A 109 -12.90 12.27 -7.48
N THR A 110 -13.38 11.52 -6.50
CA THR A 110 -14.81 11.28 -6.30
C THR A 110 -15.34 12.05 -5.10
N GLN A 111 -16.64 11.91 -4.85
CA GLN A 111 -17.29 12.55 -3.72
C GLN A 111 -17.50 11.63 -2.52
N GLN A 112 -16.92 10.42 -2.57
CA GLN A 112 -16.95 9.47 -1.49
C GLN A 112 -15.55 9.11 -1.06
N LYS A 113 -15.40 8.69 0.19
CA LYS A 113 -14.10 8.26 0.70
C LYS A 113 -13.62 7.02 -0.06
N THR A 114 -12.34 6.99 -0.39
CA THR A 114 -11.69 5.83 -1.01
C THR A 114 -10.82 5.15 0.03
N SER A 115 -10.92 3.83 0.11
CA SER A 115 -10.08 3.03 0.99
C SER A 115 -9.41 1.91 0.20
N PHE A 116 -8.15 1.68 0.50
CA PHE A 116 -7.41 0.58 -0.15
C PHE A 116 -6.36 0.01 0.78
N ILE A 117 -5.99 -1.24 0.49
CA ILE A 117 -4.90 -1.94 1.18
C ILE A 117 -3.76 -2.05 0.19
N CYS A 118 -2.56 -1.73 0.62
CA CYS A 118 -1.39 -1.87 -0.24
C CYS A 118 -0.28 -2.68 0.44
N VAL A 119 0.44 -3.42 -0.38
CA VAL A 119 1.57 -4.24 0.03
C VAL A 119 2.79 -3.74 -0.74
N PHE A 120 3.76 -3.24 0.00
CA PHE A 120 5.07 -2.88 -0.55
C PHE A 120 5.99 -4.07 -0.47
N VAL A 121 6.67 -4.36 -1.57
CA VAL A 121 7.66 -5.42 -1.61
C VAL A 121 8.99 -4.82 -2.06
N ASP A 122 10.03 -5.12 -1.30
CA ASP A 122 11.39 -4.70 -1.60
C ASP A 122 12.16 -5.92 -2.09
N TYR A 123 12.61 -5.86 -3.34
CA TYR A 123 13.35 -6.95 -3.98
C TYR A 123 14.86 -6.80 -3.89
N ARG A 124 15.34 -5.76 -3.21
CA ARG A 124 16.77 -5.50 -3.10
C ARG A 124 17.48 -6.49 -2.21
#